data_af58eace204a5b8080450ea3942b3a07
#
_entry.id   af58eace204a5b8080450ea3942b3a07
#
_cell.length_a   1.000
_cell.length_b   1.000
_cell.length_c   1.000
_cell.angle_alpha   90.00
_cell.angle_beta   90.00
_cell.angle_gamma   90.00
#
_symmetry.space_group_name_H-M   'P 1'
#
loop_
_entity.id
_entity.type
_entity.pdbx_description
1 polymer ?
#
loop_
_entity_poly.entity_id
_entity_poly.type
_entity_poly.pdbx_seq_one_letter_code
_entity_poly.pdbx_strand_id
1 'polypeptide(L)'
;MSISIEKVSYKNSKDSRILEATLNNWFKSPKELNFIDPRMSYPFNFKKWVLLYYNNPDIKSFACKYNNWIIGISNIKFIQKTKRAHAFHIFVDQKYREQGLATKMLQHLESQARDKKMNIFTINVLPKNEPAIKLYEKMGLKAGSASKSGILKLKKVLS
;
A
#
# COMPACT_ATOMS: atom_id res chain seq x y z
N MET A 1 20.11 -11.92 -0.84
CA MET A 1 18.66 -12.07 -0.90
C MET A 1 18.16 -11.44 -2.20
N SER A 2 17.45 -12.21 -3.02
CA SER A 2 16.94 -11.73 -4.31
C SER A 2 15.52 -11.22 -4.12
N ILE A 3 15.36 -9.90 -4.19
CA ILE A 3 14.08 -9.23 -4.01
C ILE A 3 13.63 -8.65 -5.35
N SER A 4 12.37 -8.87 -5.70
CA SER A 4 11.76 -8.24 -6.87
C SER A 4 10.44 -7.58 -6.50
N ILE A 5 10.07 -6.55 -7.25
CA ILE A 5 8.74 -5.92 -7.15
C ILE A 5 8.05 -6.17 -8.49
N GLU A 6 6.94 -6.89 -8.44
CA GLU A 6 6.25 -7.35 -9.65
C GLU A 6 4.81 -6.88 -9.64
N LYS A 7 4.32 -6.50 -10.80
CA LYS A 7 2.92 -6.16 -10.97
C LYS A 7 2.06 -7.41 -10.80
N VAL A 8 0.98 -7.29 -10.02
CA VAL A 8 0.03 -8.37 -9.82
C VAL A 8 -1.40 -7.84 -10.05
N SER A 9 -2.33 -8.74 -10.31
CA SER A 9 -3.72 -8.34 -10.54
C SER A 9 -4.66 -9.25 -9.76
N TYR A 10 -5.58 -8.63 -9.02
CA TYR A 10 -6.66 -9.34 -8.34
C TYR A 10 -7.65 -9.97 -9.32
N LYS A 11 -7.64 -9.56 -10.59
CA LYS A 11 -8.49 -10.12 -11.64
C LYS A 11 -7.86 -11.30 -12.35
N ASN A 12 -6.56 -11.51 -12.20
CA ASN A 12 -5.88 -12.68 -12.71
C ASN A 12 -6.08 -13.83 -11.73
N SER A 13 -6.59 -14.97 -12.19
CA SER A 13 -6.97 -16.07 -11.31
C SER A 13 -5.80 -16.64 -10.51
N LYS A 14 -4.62 -16.72 -11.11
CA LYS A 14 -3.41 -17.21 -10.44
C LYS A 14 -2.95 -16.24 -9.38
N ASP A 15 -2.82 -14.95 -9.73
CA ASP A 15 -2.43 -13.91 -8.79
C ASP A 15 -3.42 -13.81 -7.64
N SER A 16 -4.71 -13.82 -7.95
CA SER A 16 -5.77 -13.69 -6.96
C SER A 16 -5.72 -14.81 -5.93
N ARG A 17 -5.49 -16.04 -6.38
CA ARG A 17 -5.40 -17.19 -5.49
C ARG A 17 -4.22 -17.07 -4.52
N ILE A 18 -3.07 -16.64 -5.04
CA ILE A 18 -1.86 -16.46 -4.23
C ILE A 18 -2.05 -15.30 -3.24
N LEU A 19 -2.64 -14.18 -3.72
CA LEU A 19 -2.93 -13.03 -2.86
C LEU A 19 -3.90 -13.40 -1.75
N GLU A 20 -4.95 -14.15 -2.05
CA GLU A 20 -5.93 -14.56 -1.04
C GLU A 20 -5.25 -15.37 0.07
N ALA A 21 -4.44 -16.35 -0.29
CA ALA A 21 -3.74 -17.18 0.68
C ALA A 21 -2.77 -16.33 1.54
N THR A 22 -2.06 -15.43 0.90
CA THR A 22 -1.09 -14.55 1.57
C THR A 22 -1.78 -13.60 2.55
N LEU A 23 -2.81 -12.91 2.08
CA LEU A 23 -3.51 -11.92 2.92
C LEU A 23 -4.27 -12.57 4.06
N ASN A 24 -4.89 -13.74 3.82
CA ASN A 24 -5.53 -14.49 4.90
C ASN A 24 -4.53 -14.90 5.98
N ASN A 25 -3.31 -15.20 5.58
CA ASN A 25 -2.24 -15.54 6.54
C ASN A 25 -1.79 -14.30 7.33
N TRP A 26 -1.65 -13.15 6.67
CA TRP A 26 -1.16 -11.93 7.32
C TRP A 26 -2.19 -11.29 8.25
N PHE A 27 -3.47 -11.26 7.84
CA PHE A 27 -4.50 -10.49 8.55
C PHE A 27 -5.33 -11.36 9.50
N LYS A 28 -4.64 -12.16 10.30
CA LYS A 28 -5.25 -13.05 11.31
C LYS A 28 -5.59 -12.35 12.61
N SER A 29 -5.20 -11.08 12.78
CA SER A 29 -5.50 -10.32 14.00
C SER A 29 -6.16 -8.99 13.65
N PRO A 30 -7.04 -8.50 14.54
CA PRO A 30 -7.67 -7.18 14.33
C PRO A 30 -6.65 -6.06 14.22
N LYS A 31 -5.54 -6.13 14.95
CA LYS A 31 -4.50 -5.11 14.97
C LYS A 31 -3.84 -4.96 13.60
N GLU A 32 -3.41 -6.06 12.99
CA GLU A 32 -2.75 -6.04 11.69
C GLU A 32 -3.70 -5.52 10.60
N LEU A 33 -4.94 -5.98 10.60
CA LEU A 33 -5.93 -5.51 9.65
C LEU A 33 -6.22 -4.03 9.82
N ASN A 34 -6.35 -3.57 11.06
CA ASN A 34 -6.65 -2.17 11.36
C ASN A 34 -5.53 -1.24 10.89
N PHE A 35 -4.26 -1.64 11.01
CA PHE A 35 -3.15 -0.81 10.56
C PHE A 35 -3.11 -0.65 9.05
N ILE A 36 -3.48 -1.68 8.29
CA ILE A 36 -3.48 -1.57 6.83
C ILE A 36 -4.73 -0.87 6.30
N ASP A 37 -5.87 -1.12 6.92
CA ASP A 37 -7.11 -0.44 6.54
C ASP A 37 -8.06 -0.35 7.74
N PRO A 38 -8.12 0.81 8.42
CA PRO A 38 -8.99 0.99 9.58
C PRO A 38 -10.47 0.92 9.26
N ARG A 39 -10.85 0.95 7.97
CA ARG A 39 -12.25 0.87 7.55
C ARG A 39 -12.74 -0.56 7.40
N MET A 40 -11.82 -1.54 7.33
CA MET A 40 -12.17 -2.95 7.21
C MET A 40 -12.46 -3.53 8.59
N SER A 41 -13.63 -4.17 8.75
CA SER A 41 -13.95 -4.88 9.97
C SER A 41 -13.32 -6.27 9.98
N TYR A 42 -12.88 -6.69 11.17
CA TYR A 42 -12.35 -8.04 11.37
C TYR A 42 -13.51 -9.03 11.52
N PRO A 43 -13.43 -10.26 11.01
CA PRO A 43 -12.26 -10.88 10.37
C PRO A 43 -12.08 -10.44 8.92
N PHE A 44 -10.86 -10.59 8.42
CA PHE A 44 -10.53 -10.24 7.05
C PHE A 44 -11.37 -11.07 6.07
N ASN A 45 -11.95 -10.39 5.08
CA ASN A 45 -12.76 -10.99 4.03
C ASN A 45 -12.18 -10.58 2.67
N PHE A 46 -11.54 -11.54 2.00
CA PHE A 46 -10.85 -11.27 0.73
C PHE A 46 -11.80 -10.79 -0.37
N LYS A 47 -12.98 -11.38 -0.47
CA LYS A 47 -14.00 -10.97 -1.44
C LYS A 47 -14.39 -9.51 -1.26
N LYS A 48 -14.61 -9.10 -0.03
CA LYS A 48 -14.96 -7.72 0.32
C LYS A 48 -13.81 -6.77 0.01
N TRP A 49 -12.58 -7.18 0.31
CA TRP A 49 -11.36 -6.43 -0.01
C TRP A 49 -11.27 -6.14 -1.51
N VAL A 50 -11.48 -7.17 -2.35
CA VAL A 50 -11.45 -7.02 -3.81
C VAL A 50 -12.59 -6.12 -4.29
N LEU A 51 -13.80 -6.34 -3.80
CA LEU A 51 -14.98 -5.56 -4.21
C LEU A 51 -14.84 -4.08 -3.87
N LEU A 52 -14.33 -3.76 -2.69
CA LEU A 52 -14.25 -2.37 -2.24
C LEU A 52 -13.12 -1.60 -2.94
N TYR A 53 -12.01 -2.26 -3.29
CA TYR A 53 -10.82 -1.54 -3.69
C TYR A 53 -10.25 -1.93 -5.05
N TYR A 54 -10.42 -3.17 -5.50
CA TYR A 54 -9.62 -3.69 -6.61
C TYR A 54 -10.40 -3.91 -7.90
N ASN A 55 -11.62 -3.41 -7.99
CA ASN A 55 -12.38 -3.37 -9.23
C ASN A 55 -12.20 -2.09 -10.03
N ASN A 56 -11.33 -1.20 -9.59
CA ASN A 56 -11.08 0.09 -10.21
C ASN A 56 -9.88 -0.01 -11.15
N PRO A 57 -10.04 0.31 -12.46
CA PRO A 57 -8.93 0.22 -13.42
C PRO A 57 -7.80 1.22 -13.17
N ASP A 58 -8.05 2.27 -12.37
CA ASP A 58 -7.03 3.27 -12.04
C ASP A 58 -6.08 2.80 -10.93
N ILE A 59 -6.28 1.60 -10.41
CA ILE A 59 -5.44 1.03 -9.38
C ILE A 59 -4.44 0.05 -9.98
N LYS A 60 -3.17 0.20 -9.60
CA LYS A 60 -2.10 -0.74 -9.92
C LYS A 60 -1.61 -1.37 -8.62
N SER A 61 -1.48 -2.70 -8.64
CA SER A 61 -1.07 -3.48 -7.48
C SER A 61 0.27 -4.16 -7.75
N PHE A 62 1.10 -4.22 -6.72
CA PHE A 62 2.44 -4.80 -6.81
C PHE A 62 2.69 -5.72 -5.63
N ALA A 63 3.46 -6.77 -5.88
CA ALA A 63 3.94 -7.67 -4.83
C ALA A 63 5.45 -7.57 -4.75
N CYS A 64 5.96 -7.43 -3.54
CA CYS A 64 7.37 -7.56 -3.27
C CYS A 64 7.63 -9.04 -2.98
N LYS A 65 8.55 -9.66 -3.73
CA LYS A 65 8.78 -11.10 -3.65
C LYS A 65 10.23 -11.40 -3.29
N TYR A 66 10.40 -12.41 -2.43
CA TYR A 66 11.69 -13.06 -2.20
C TYR A 66 11.57 -14.45 -2.82
N ASN A 67 12.39 -14.70 -3.85
CA ASN A 67 12.20 -15.86 -4.73
C ASN A 67 10.77 -15.82 -5.28
N ASN A 68 9.94 -16.79 -4.99
CA ASN A 68 8.55 -16.80 -5.45
C ASN A 68 7.54 -16.50 -4.34
N TRP A 69 8.01 -16.10 -3.15
CA TRP A 69 7.15 -15.81 -2.01
C TRP A 69 6.82 -14.33 -1.94
N ILE A 70 5.55 -14.02 -1.76
CA ILE A 70 5.13 -12.64 -1.52
C ILE A 70 5.49 -12.28 -0.08
N ILE A 71 6.33 -11.26 0.08
CA ILE A 71 6.75 -10.76 1.38
C ILE A 71 6.26 -9.33 1.65
N GLY A 72 5.63 -8.71 0.65
CA GLY A 72 5.04 -7.39 0.82
C GLY A 72 4.08 -7.08 -0.31
N ILE A 73 3.17 -6.14 -0.07
CA ILE A 73 2.27 -5.61 -1.09
C ILE A 73 2.28 -4.09 -1.04
N SER A 74 2.03 -3.49 -2.21
CA SER A 74 1.89 -2.05 -2.33
C SER A 74 0.92 -1.74 -3.46
N ASN A 75 0.22 -0.63 -3.36
CA ASN A 75 -0.81 -0.27 -4.32
C ASN A 75 -0.82 1.23 -4.55
N ILE A 76 -1.21 1.63 -5.74
CA ILE A 76 -1.30 3.04 -6.10
C ILE A 76 -2.56 3.28 -6.92
N LYS A 77 -3.25 4.36 -6.63
CA LYS A 77 -4.42 4.81 -7.39
C LYS A 77 -4.08 6.11 -8.08
N PHE A 78 -4.31 6.15 -9.40
CA PHE A 78 -4.08 7.35 -10.20
C PHE A 78 -5.37 8.15 -10.35
N ILE A 79 -5.39 9.36 -9.80
CA ILE A 79 -6.56 10.24 -9.86
C ILE A 79 -6.24 11.35 -10.87
N GLN A 80 -6.62 11.12 -12.13
CA GLN A 80 -6.27 11.99 -13.25
C GLN A 80 -6.84 13.41 -13.09
N LYS A 81 -8.04 13.52 -12.56
CA LYS A 81 -8.71 14.80 -12.40
C LYS A 81 -7.89 15.81 -11.60
N THR A 82 -7.19 15.34 -10.56
CA THR A 82 -6.37 16.18 -9.69
C THR A 82 -4.88 15.95 -9.87
N LYS A 83 -4.48 15.10 -10.80
CA LYS A 83 -3.08 14.70 -11.02
C LYS A 83 -2.43 14.19 -9.73
N ARG A 84 -3.17 13.41 -8.96
CA ARG A 84 -2.73 12.87 -7.68
C ARG A 84 -2.59 11.36 -7.76
N ALA A 85 -1.46 10.86 -7.30
CA ALA A 85 -1.22 9.43 -7.12
C ALA A 85 -1.33 9.12 -5.62
N HIS A 86 -2.21 8.20 -5.26
CA HIS A 86 -2.45 7.84 -3.87
C HIS A 86 -1.97 6.43 -3.59
N ALA A 87 -0.96 6.31 -2.72
CA ALA A 87 -0.45 5.03 -2.26
C ALA A 87 -1.33 4.51 -1.13
N PHE A 88 -1.62 3.22 -1.13
CA PHE A 88 -2.46 2.62 -0.10
C PHE A 88 -2.19 1.12 0.02
N HIS A 89 -2.69 0.51 1.09
CA HIS A 89 -2.52 -0.91 1.39
C HIS A 89 -1.07 -1.36 1.22
N ILE A 90 -0.17 -0.70 1.93
CA ILE A 90 1.25 -1.04 1.95
C ILE A 90 1.51 -1.89 3.18
N PHE A 91 2.05 -3.08 2.97
CA PHE A 91 2.29 -4.03 4.06
C PHE A 91 3.53 -4.85 3.76
N VAL A 92 4.33 -5.08 4.78
CA VAL A 92 5.50 -5.97 4.73
C VAL A 92 5.29 -7.09 5.74
N ASP A 93 5.51 -8.33 5.31
CA ASP A 93 5.45 -9.49 6.19
C ASP A 93 6.32 -9.24 7.41
N GLN A 94 5.80 -9.53 8.60
CA GLN A 94 6.46 -9.27 9.88
C GLN A 94 7.88 -9.84 9.93
N LYS A 95 8.10 -10.99 9.32
CA LYS A 95 9.42 -11.64 9.27
C LYS A 95 10.46 -10.88 8.48
N TYR A 96 10.03 -9.97 7.62
CA TYR A 96 10.91 -9.25 6.69
C TYR A 96 10.95 -7.75 6.94
N ARG A 97 10.41 -7.29 8.07
CA ARG A 97 10.43 -5.89 8.45
C ARG A 97 11.83 -5.45 8.88
N GLU A 98 12.06 -4.14 8.90
CA GLU A 98 13.33 -3.51 9.29
C GLU A 98 14.49 -3.85 8.34
N GLN A 99 14.17 -4.18 7.08
CA GLN A 99 15.17 -4.46 6.04
C GLN A 99 15.10 -3.47 4.88
N GLY A 100 14.41 -2.37 5.05
CA GLY A 100 14.29 -1.34 4.01
C GLY A 100 13.32 -1.67 2.89
N LEU A 101 12.49 -2.69 3.03
CA LEU A 101 11.56 -3.10 1.97
C LEU A 101 10.45 -2.08 1.74
N ALA A 102 9.90 -1.52 2.81
CA ALA A 102 8.87 -0.49 2.69
C ALA A 102 9.39 0.73 1.93
N THR A 103 10.64 1.12 2.19
CA THR A 103 11.30 2.21 1.48
C THR A 103 11.40 1.90 -0.01
N LYS A 104 11.86 0.70 -0.37
CA LYS A 104 11.95 0.26 -1.77
C LYS A 104 10.61 0.27 -2.45
N MET A 105 9.58 -0.23 -1.77
CA MET A 105 8.23 -0.28 -2.31
C MET A 105 7.67 1.11 -2.55
N LEU A 106 7.86 2.03 -1.61
CA LEU A 106 7.41 3.41 -1.77
C LEU A 106 8.16 4.15 -2.87
N GLN A 107 9.48 3.95 -2.98
CA GLN A 107 10.26 4.53 -4.07
C GLN A 107 9.76 4.03 -5.43
N HIS A 108 9.39 2.77 -5.50
CA HIS A 108 8.82 2.19 -6.71
C HIS A 108 7.47 2.83 -7.05
N LEU A 109 6.60 3.02 -6.06
CA LEU A 109 5.30 3.68 -6.27
C LEU A 109 5.49 5.14 -6.71
N GLU A 110 6.43 5.85 -6.10
CA GLU A 110 6.72 7.23 -6.50
C GLU A 110 7.20 7.28 -7.95
N SER A 111 8.04 6.32 -8.36
CA SER A 111 8.48 6.20 -9.74
C SER A 111 7.31 5.98 -10.67
N GLN A 112 6.35 5.14 -10.30
CA GLN A 112 5.12 4.93 -11.07
C GLN A 112 4.32 6.23 -11.20
N ALA A 113 4.24 7.00 -10.13
CA ALA A 113 3.54 8.29 -10.13
C ALA A 113 4.20 9.28 -11.09
N ARG A 114 5.53 9.35 -11.09
CA ARG A 114 6.28 10.23 -11.99
C ARG A 114 6.13 9.80 -13.45
N ASP A 115 6.14 8.51 -13.73
CA ASP A 115 5.95 7.99 -15.08
C ASP A 115 4.58 8.33 -15.64
N LYS A 116 3.57 8.38 -14.78
CA LYS A 116 2.20 8.79 -15.16
C LYS A 116 2.01 10.30 -15.11
N LYS A 117 3.08 11.06 -14.85
CA LYS A 117 3.07 12.54 -14.80
C LYS A 117 2.08 13.09 -13.77
N MET A 118 1.99 12.42 -12.62
CA MET A 118 1.24 12.92 -11.49
C MET A 118 2.00 14.06 -10.81
N ASN A 119 1.29 15.02 -10.26
CA ASN A 119 1.91 16.19 -9.60
C ASN A 119 2.07 15.99 -8.10
N ILE A 120 1.26 15.14 -7.51
CA ILE A 120 1.20 14.96 -6.06
C ILE A 120 1.15 13.48 -5.74
N PHE A 121 1.92 13.08 -4.73
CA PHE A 121 1.95 11.72 -4.19
C PHE A 121 1.44 11.77 -2.75
N THR A 122 0.42 10.97 -2.43
CA THR A 122 -0.20 10.99 -1.09
C THR A 122 -0.28 9.60 -0.49
N ILE A 123 -0.31 9.56 0.84
CA ILE A 123 -0.57 8.35 1.60
C ILE A 123 -1.29 8.72 2.90
N ASN A 124 -2.22 7.87 3.34
CA ASN A 124 -2.91 8.03 4.62
C ASN A 124 -2.28 7.11 5.66
N VAL A 125 -2.24 7.56 6.91
CA VAL A 125 -1.67 6.77 8.00
C VAL A 125 -2.39 7.09 9.30
N LEU A 126 -2.53 6.08 10.16
CA LEU A 126 -3.06 6.30 11.51
C LEU A 126 -2.02 7.05 12.36
N PRO A 127 -2.44 8.02 13.18
CA PRO A 127 -1.49 8.77 14.03
C PRO A 127 -0.67 7.90 14.97
N LYS A 128 -1.21 6.76 15.42
CA LYS A 128 -0.47 5.84 16.31
C LYS A 128 0.60 5.04 15.57
N ASN A 129 0.60 5.02 14.25
CA ASN A 129 1.59 4.28 13.47
C ASN A 129 2.84 5.13 13.27
N GLU A 130 3.56 5.40 14.37
CA GLU A 130 4.73 6.26 14.37
C GLU A 130 5.86 5.76 13.46
N PRO A 131 6.17 4.45 13.40
CA PRO A 131 7.22 3.99 12.48
C PRO A 131 6.91 4.31 11.02
N ALA A 132 5.66 4.16 10.60
CA ALA A 132 5.25 4.47 9.23
C ALA A 132 5.35 5.98 8.96
N ILE A 133 4.90 6.81 9.90
CA ILE A 133 4.98 8.27 9.76
C ILE A 133 6.44 8.71 9.58
N LYS A 134 7.34 8.20 10.42
CA LYS A 134 8.77 8.52 10.33
C LYS A 134 9.36 8.11 8.98
N LEU A 135 8.99 6.94 8.50
CA LEU A 135 9.44 6.45 7.20
C LEU A 135 8.99 7.37 6.08
N TYR A 136 7.70 7.73 6.07
CA TYR A 136 7.13 8.58 5.03
C TYR A 136 7.73 9.98 5.06
N GLU A 137 7.96 10.52 6.25
CA GLU A 137 8.62 11.82 6.40
C GLU A 137 10.06 11.80 5.89
N LYS A 138 10.79 10.73 6.15
CA LYS A 138 12.13 10.53 5.60
C LYS A 138 12.15 10.55 4.07
N MET A 139 11.07 10.10 3.45
CA MET A 139 10.94 10.07 1.99
C MET A 139 10.42 11.39 1.42
N GLY A 140 10.26 12.41 2.25
CA GLY A 140 9.85 13.73 1.81
C GLY A 140 8.35 13.98 1.81
N LEU A 141 7.54 13.04 2.32
CA LEU A 141 6.13 13.30 2.50
C LEU A 141 5.90 14.10 3.77
N LYS A 142 4.99 15.06 3.72
CA LYS A 142 4.70 15.94 4.85
C LYS A 142 3.26 15.80 5.28
N ALA A 143 3.04 15.78 6.59
CA ALA A 143 1.70 15.70 7.15
C ALA A 143 0.96 17.01 6.93
N GLY A 144 -0.28 16.91 6.45
CA GLY A 144 -1.22 18.02 6.46
C GLY A 144 -2.04 17.98 7.74
N SER A 145 -3.17 18.70 7.74
CA SER A 145 -4.09 18.64 8.86
C SER A 145 -4.75 17.26 8.92
N ALA A 146 -4.97 16.76 10.16
CA ALA A 146 -5.69 15.50 10.34
C ALA A 146 -7.12 15.64 9.81
N SER A 147 -7.64 14.57 9.20
CA SER A 147 -9.03 14.50 8.79
C SER A 147 -9.93 14.43 10.01
N LYS A 148 -11.25 14.62 9.82
CA LYS A 148 -12.24 14.46 10.88
C LYS A 148 -12.23 13.07 11.51
N SER A 149 -11.79 12.06 10.76
CA SER A 149 -11.64 10.69 11.24
C SER A 149 -10.35 10.46 12.02
N GLY A 150 -9.48 11.49 12.13
CA GLY A 150 -8.19 11.37 12.79
C GLY A 150 -7.09 10.76 11.94
N ILE A 151 -7.38 10.39 10.69
CA ILE A 151 -6.37 9.84 9.79
C ILE A 151 -5.49 10.96 9.26
N LEU A 152 -4.17 10.79 9.36
CA LEU A 152 -3.22 11.75 8.80
C LEU A 152 -3.04 11.50 7.29
N LYS A 153 -3.07 12.58 6.52
CA LYS A 153 -2.73 12.52 5.10
C LYS A 153 -1.36 13.16 4.91
N LEU A 154 -0.43 12.39 4.37
CA LEU A 154 0.90 12.89 4.03
C LEU A 154 0.98 13.11 2.53
N LYS A 155 1.71 14.14 2.13
CA LYS A 155 1.76 14.60 0.75
C LYS A 155 3.18 14.97 0.34
N LYS A 156 3.53 14.67 -0.91
CA LYS A 156 4.79 15.10 -1.53
C LYS A 156 4.46 15.67 -2.90
N VAL A 157 4.97 16.86 -3.18
CA VAL A 157 4.86 17.49 -4.52
C VAL A 157 5.94 16.88 -5.41
N LEU A 158 5.55 16.38 -6.59
CA LEU A 158 6.45 15.69 -7.51
C LEU A 158 6.98 16.58 -8.63
N SER A 159 6.29 17.66 -8.93
CA SER A 159 6.70 18.53 -10.03
C SER A 159 6.67 19.97 -9.64
#